data_a26f1c8e3b126055aea63ee5dddc8b21
#
_entry.id   a26f1c8e3b126055aea63ee5dddc8b21
#
_cell.length_a   1.000
_cell.length_b   1.000
_cell.length_c   1.000
_cell.angle_alpha   90.00
_cell.angle_beta   90.00
_cell.angle_gamma   90.00
#
_symmetry.space_group_name_H-M   'P 1'
#
loop_
_entity.id
_entity.type
_entity.pdbx_description
1 polymer ?
#
loop_
_entity_poly.entity_id
_entity_poly.type
_entity_poly.pdbx_seq_one_letter_code
_entity_poly.pdbx_strand_id
1 'polypeptide(L)'
;MRHVQCAEPATGAIGRRAFVTAAPAVLLGTSTLLGCSRAPGPESHESAAARIRQVDASVGIQGAVHGPPLPRGLVRELVRLATLAPSSHNTQCWQFALEGQGITILPDLSRRCPAVDPDDHHLVVSLGCAAENLAHAALAHGLHAEPRFDAARGAIVIAITPTPARASPLSLAMAARQCTRGDYDGQPLSNEELGLLQRAGTSNGVHMLLLTGRPAMERVLDHVVQGNVAQMADAAFVKELKRWIRFNGAEAVRTGDGLYSVASGNPSVPTWFGDLAFRWVFTPRRENDKCVRQLRSSAGIAVFVGEAADKAHWVEVGRAYERFALQATALGIRNALLNQPVEVAAVRAPFATALGLTGLRPDLVVRFGRGP
;
A
#
# COMPACT_ATOMS: atom_id res chain seq x y z
N MET A 1 -28.35 -29.68 13.88
CA MET A 1 -29.04 -28.88 14.91
C MET A 1 -28.27 -29.02 16.22
N ARG A 2 -27.50 -28.03 16.60
CA ARG A 2 -27.15 -27.62 17.98
C ARG A 2 -26.33 -26.34 17.85
N HIS A 3 -26.96 -25.22 18.21
CA HIS A 3 -26.33 -23.92 18.37
C HIS A 3 -25.39 -23.97 19.56
N VAL A 4 -24.15 -23.50 19.38
CA VAL A 4 -23.28 -23.10 20.49
C VAL A 4 -23.15 -21.59 20.41
N GLN A 5 -23.80 -20.90 21.34
CA GLN A 5 -23.62 -19.48 21.63
C GLN A 5 -22.30 -19.32 22.37
N CYS A 6 -21.39 -18.53 21.82
CA CYS A 6 -20.26 -17.99 22.56
C CYS A 6 -20.64 -16.62 23.13
N ALA A 7 -20.46 -16.47 24.43
CA ALA A 7 -20.74 -15.28 25.21
C ALA A 7 -19.76 -14.15 24.88
N GLU A 8 -20.29 -12.94 24.72
CA GLU A 8 -19.56 -11.68 24.66
C GLU A 8 -19.03 -11.28 26.04
N PRO A 9 -17.84 -10.69 26.13
CA PRO A 9 -17.46 -9.91 27.32
C PRO A 9 -17.88 -8.45 27.14
N ALA A 10 -18.55 -7.95 28.13
CA ALA A 10 -19.07 -6.59 28.26
C ALA A 10 -17.97 -5.52 28.11
N THR A 11 -18.15 -4.60 27.18
CA THR A 11 -17.40 -3.34 27.07
C THR A 11 -18.20 -2.23 27.72
N GLY A 12 -17.66 -1.70 28.83
CA GLY A 12 -18.21 -0.52 29.51
C GLY A 12 -18.06 0.74 28.67
N ALA A 13 -19.18 1.32 28.25
CA ALA A 13 -19.26 2.63 27.63
C ALA A 13 -19.13 3.71 28.70
N ILE A 14 -18.08 4.55 28.61
CA ILE A 14 -17.97 5.78 29.41
C ILE A 14 -18.49 6.93 28.55
N GLY A 15 -19.73 7.35 28.82
CA GLY A 15 -20.31 8.56 28.29
C GLY A 15 -19.75 9.79 29.01
N ARG A 16 -19.34 10.82 28.25
CA ARG A 16 -19.03 12.15 28.79
C ARG A 16 -19.93 13.16 28.15
N ARG A 17 -20.91 13.61 28.94
CA ARG A 17 -21.50 14.93 28.84
C ARG A 17 -21.65 15.46 30.25
N ALA A 18 -20.90 16.51 30.57
CA ALA A 18 -21.23 17.40 31.67
C ALA A 18 -20.90 18.83 31.22
N PHE A 19 -21.95 19.61 31.00
CA PHE A 19 -21.92 21.06 30.92
C PHE A 19 -21.80 21.61 32.34
N VAL A 20 -20.83 22.50 32.58
CA VAL A 20 -20.86 23.39 33.75
C VAL A 20 -20.58 24.80 33.27
N THR A 21 -21.61 25.64 33.38
CA THR A 21 -21.54 27.09 33.32
C THR A 21 -21.11 27.63 34.69
N ALA A 22 -20.10 28.50 34.74
CA ALA A 22 -19.91 29.40 35.87
C ALA A 22 -19.18 30.66 35.41
N ALA A 23 -19.72 31.78 35.80
CA ALA A 23 -19.31 33.15 35.54
C ALA A 23 -18.12 33.61 36.45
N PRO A 24 -17.53 34.79 36.23
CA PRO A 24 -16.15 35.09 36.59
C PRO A 24 -15.98 35.63 38.01
N ALA A 25 -14.90 35.22 38.67
CA ALA A 25 -14.37 35.93 39.84
C ALA A 25 -12.97 36.45 39.53
N VAL A 26 -12.83 37.75 39.58
CA VAL A 26 -11.51 38.45 39.52
C VAL A 26 -10.84 38.28 40.87
N LEU A 27 -9.63 37.69 40.87
CA LEU A 27 -8.71 37.78 42.01
C LEU A 27 -7.28 38.02 41.45
N LEU A 28 -6.77 39.18 41.75
CA LEU A 28 -5.34 39.54 41.63
C LEU A 28 -4.52 38.69 42.61
N GLY A 29 -3.52 37.99 42.11
CA GLY A 29 -2.62 37.21 42.97
C GLY A 29 -1.39 36.73 42.19
N THR A 30 -0.27 37.42 42.41
CA THR A 30 1.15 37.00 42.37
C THR A 30 1.58 35.90 41.40
N SER A 31 2.43 36.30 40.47
CA SER A 31 3.14 35.50 39.46
C SER A 31 4.03 34.43 40.09
N THR A 32 3.57 33.19 40.10
CA THR A 32 4.47 32.00 40.10
C THR A 32 4.51 31.45 38.70
N LEU A 33 5.69 31.43 38.08
CA LEU A 33 5.97 30.79 36.81
C LEU A 33 5.76 29.27 36.96
N LEU A 34 4.53 28.80 36.86
CA LEU A 34 4.21 27.41 36.58
C LEU A 34 4.42 27.23 35.10
N GLY A 35 5.48 26.47 34.74
CA GLY A 35 5.71 26.00 33.39
C GLY A 35 4.46 25.27 32.90
N CYS A 36 3.64 25.94 32.09
CA CYS A 36 2.61 25.28 31.31
C CYS A 36 3.31 24.32 30.36
N SER A 37 3.36 23.04 30.70
CA SER A 37 3.62 22.00 29.71
C SER A 37 2.50 22.08 28.69
N ARG A 38 2.81 22.73 27.56
CA ARG A 38 1.92 22.86 26.41
C ARG A 38 1.57 21.44 26.01
N ALA A 39 0.30 21.09 25.99
CA ALA A 39 -0.15 19.82 25.44
C ALA A 39 0.53 19.63 24.06
N PRO A 40 1.12 18.48 23.77
CA PRO A 40 1.77 18.26 22.48
C PRO A 40 0.77 18.61 21.38
N GLY A 41 1.20 19.48 20.45
CA GLY A 41 0.39 19.84 19.30
C GLY A 41 0.05 18.59 18.47
N PRO A 42 -0.92 18.66 17.55
CA PRO A 42 -1.26 17.52 16.70
C PRO A 42 -0.01 17.04 15.96
N GLU A 43 0.19 15.71 15.96
CA GLU A 43 1.32 15.05 15.29
C GLU A 43 1.34 15.43 13.80
N SER A 44 2.50 15.82 13.25
CA SER A 44 2.62 16.08 11.82
C SER A 44 2.55 14.78 11.02
N HIS A 45 2.18 14.88 9.73
CA HIS A 45 2.17 13.72 8.84
C HIS A 45 3.57 13.09 8.72
N GLU A 46 4.63 13.89 8.65
CA GLU A 46 6.01 13.44 8.56
C GLU A 46 6.43 12.69 9.83
N SER A 47 6.08 13.21 11.01
CA SER A 47 6.37 12.56 12.29
C SER A 47 5.60 11.24 12.43
N ALA A 48 4.32 11.21 12.06
CA ALA A 48 3.52 10.00 12.06
C ALA A 48 4.09 8.95 11.09
N ALA A 49 4.46 9.35 9.86
CA ALA A 49 5.07 8.48 8.88
C ALA A 49 6.43 7.93 9.36
N ALA A 50 7.26 8.75 9.98
CA ALA A 50 8.54 8.33 10.54
C ALA A 50 8.34 7.30 11.66
N ARG A 51 7.41 7.56 12.59
CA ARG A 51 7.08 6.64 13.69
C ARG A 51 6.58 5.29 13.19
N ILE A 52 5.69 5.27 12.18
CA ILE A 52 5.16 4.02 11.61
C ILE A 52 6.27 3.21 10.92
N ARG A 53 7.27 3.88 10.36
CA ARG A 53 8.39 3.27 9.64
C ARG A 53 9.59 2.94 10.53
N GLN A 54 9.61 3.42 11.76
CA GLN A 54 10.69 3.14 12.70
C GLN A 54 10.75 1.64 13.00
N VAL A 55 11.87 1.00 12.70
CA VAL A 55 12.10 -0.40 13.08
C VAL A 55 12.32 -0.45 14.58
N ASP A 56 11.49 -1.22 15.27
CA ASP A 56 11.66 -1.43 16.71
C ASP A 56 12.78 -2.44 16.97
N ALA A 57 13.99 -1.92 17.19
CA ALA A 57 15.16 -2.74 17.51
C ALA A 57 15.01 -3.50 18.84
N SER A 58 14.06 -3.12 19.70
CA SER A 58 13.83 -3.81 21.00
C SER A 58 13.09 -5.14 20.82
N VAL A 59 12.42 -5.35 19.68
CA VAL A 59 11.81 -6.64 19.28
C VAL A 59 12.85 -7.58 18.67
N GLY A 60 14.14 -7.23 18.77
CA GLY A 60 15.24 -8.11 18.40
C GLY A 60 15.13 -9.45 19.07
N ILE A 61 15.54 -10.49 18.36
CA ILE A 61 15.52 -11.89 18.79
C ILE A 61 16.35 -12.04 20.07
N GLN A 62 15.71 -11.90 21.22
CA GLN A 62 16.26 -12.34 22.49
C GLN A 62 15.90 -13.82 22.66
N GLY A 63 16.77 -14.69 22.14
CA GLY A 63 16.65 -16.13 22.25
C GLY A 63 15.92 -16.79 21.08
N ALA A 64 16.29 -18.03 20.78
CA ALA A 64 15.60 -18.85 19.80
C ALA A 64 14.11 -18.95 20.17
N VAL A 65 13.22 -18.61 19.22
CA VAL A 65 11.78 -18.82 19.39
C VAL A 65 11.56 -20.33 19.44
N HIS A 66 11.50 -20.88 20.64
CA HIS A 66 11.25 -22.30 20.85
C HIS A 66 9.75 -22.54 21.02
N GLY A 67 9.10 -22.92 19.94
CA GLY A 67 7.72 -23.39 19.96
C GLY A 67 6.64 -22.31 20.13
N PRO A 68 5.37 -22.71 19.95
CA PRO A 68 4.20 -21.84 20.12
C PRO A 68 3.81 -21.63 21.59
N PRO A 69 3.06 -20.55 21.90
CA PRO A 69 2.60 -19.51 20.96
C PRO A 69 3.66 -18.43 20.68
N LEU A 70 3.59 -17.80 19.48
CA LEU A 70 4.47 -16.67 19.15
C LEU A 70 4.30 -15.52 20.16
N PRO A 71 5.40 -14.86 20.58
CA PRO A 71 5.32 -13.72 21.48
C PRO A 71 4.46 -12.59 20.87
N ARG A 72 3.52 -12.05 21.63
CA ARG A 72 2.59 -10.99 21.14
C ARG A 72 3.33 -9.77 20.58
N GLY A 73 4.47 -9.39 21.14
CA GLY A 73 5.30 -8.30 20.63
C GLY A 73 5.81 -8.59 19.23
N LEU A 74 6.32 -9.80 19.00
CA LEU A 74 6.79 -10.23 17.69
C LEU A 74 5.66 -10.27 16.67
N VAL A 75 4.50 -10.82 17.00
CA VAL A 75 3.33 -10.83 16.10
C VAL A 75 2.94 -9.41 15.70
N ARG A 76 2.90 -8.47 16.67
CA ARG A 76 2.61 -7.06 16.37
C ARG A 76 3.62 -6.43 15.42
N GLU A 77 4.90 -6.73 15.59
CA GLU A 77 5.96 -6.22 14.71
C GLU A 77 5.85 -6.80 13.30
N LEU A 78 5.63 -8.12 13.17
CA LEU A 78 5.41 -8.76 11.87
C LEU A 78 4.21 -8.16 11.14
N VAL A 79 3.09 -7.98 11.83
CA VAL A 79 1.89 -7.34 11.27
C VAL A 79 2.16 -5.89 10.90
N ARG A 80 2.85 -5.11 11.76
CA ARG A 80 3.21 -3.73 11.46
C ARG A 80 4.03 -3.63 10.16
N LEU A 81 5.05 -4.48 10.01
CA LEU A 81 5.87 -4.53 8.80
C LEU A 81 5.06 -4.99 7.57
N ALA A 82 4.14 -5.94 7.73
CA ALA A 82 3.21 -6.34 6.69
C ALA A 82 2.34 -5.18 6.21
N THR A 83 1.83 -4.34 7.13
CA THR A 83 1.00 -3.17 6.79
C THR A 83 1.75 -2.03 6.09
N LEU A 84 3.08 -2.07 5.99
CA LEU A 84 3.85 -1.14 5.16
C LEU A 84 3.74 -1.46 3.66
N ALA A 85 3.14 -2.58 3.28
CA ALA A 85 2.88 -2.95 1.89
C ALA A 85 1.96 -1.93 1.19
N PRO A 86 2.02 -1.81 -0.15
CA PRO A 86 1.08 -1.00 -0.90
C PRO A 86 -0.32 -1.64 -0.91
N SER A 87 -1.34 -0.81 -0.97
CA SER A 87 -2.70 -1.25 -1.24
C SER A 87 -3.42 -0.29 -2.19
N SER A 88 -4.44 -0.78 -2.89
CA SER A 88 -5.24 0.05 -3.79
C SER A 88 -5.76 1.28 -3.04
N HIS A 89 -5.54 2.48 -3.59
CA HIS A 89 -5.85 3.77 -2.94
C HIS A 89 -5.35 3.93 -1.50
N ASN A 90 -4.35 3.10 -1.07
CA ASN A 90 -3.89 3.02 0.32
C ASN A 90 -5.03 2.75 1.31
N THR A 91 -5.98 1.89 0.90
CA THR A 91 -7.18 1.58 1.68
C THR A 91 -6.87 0.75 2.92
N GLN A 92 -5.68 0.12 3.03
CA GLN A 92 -5.34 -0.80 4.12
C GLN A 92 -6.37 -1.93 4.23
N CYS A 93 -6.64 -2.60 3.09
CA CYS A 93 -7.77 -3.52 2.86
C CYS A 93 -7.56 -4.92 3.47
N TRP A 94 -6.86 -5.04 4.58
CA TRP A 94 -6.54 -6.29 5.25
C TRP A 94 -6.94 -6.31 6.72
N GLN A 95 -7.24 -7.51 7.19
CA GLN A 95 -7.34 -7.85 8.61
C GLN A 95 -6.38 -9.01 8.89
N PHE A 96 -5.76 -8.99 10.06
CA PHE A 96 -4.85 -10.04 10.48
C PHE A 96 -5.43 -10.82 11.65
N ALA A 97 -5.50 -12.15 11.51
CA ALA A 97 -5.90 -13.05 12.57
C ALA A 97 -4.72 -13.96 12.96
N LEU A 98 -4.51 -14.13 14.27
CA LEU A 98 -3.56 -15.12 14.79
C LEU A 98 -4.31 -16.44 14.99
N GLU A 99 -3.93 -17.46 14.26
CA GLU A 99 -4.58 -18.77 14.26
C GLU A 99 -3.54 -19.87 14.52
N GLY A 100 -3.61 -20.52 15.68
CA GLY A 100 -2.63 -21.53 16.08
C GLY A 100 -1.21 -20.96 16.11
N GLN A 101 -0.35 -21.46 15.24
CA GLN A 101 1.05 -21.01 15.07
C GLN A 101 1.25 -20.13 13.84
N GLY A 102 0.17 -19.71 13.19
CA GLY A 102 0.21 -18.96 11.94
C GLY A 102 -0.51 -17.63 12.03
N ILE A 103 -0.39 -16.87 10.94
CA ILE A 103 -1.10 -15.60 10.75
C ILE A 103 -1.94 -15.75 9.48
N THR A 104 -3.21 -15.36 9.56
CA THR A 104 -4.10 -15.32 8.41
C THR A 104 -4.35 -13.86 8.03
N ILE A 105 -4.20 -13.55 6.74
CA ILE A 105 -4.55 -12.25 6.17
C ILE A 105 -5.90 -12.40 5.47
N LEU A 106 -6.92 -11.70 6.01
CA LEU A 106 -8.27 -11.67 5.45
C LEU A 106 -8.52 -10.36 4.70
N PRO A 107 -9.33 -10.35 3.64
CA PRO A 107 -9.78 -9.13 3.01
C PRO A 107 -10.75 -8.37 3.92
N ASP A 108 -10.52 -7.06 4.09
CA ASP A 108 -11.51 -6.16 4.67
C ASP A 108 -12.41 -5.60 3.56
N LEU A 109 -13.53 -6.25 3.32
CA LEU A 109 -14.46 -5.88 2.25
C LEU A 109 -15.13 -4.52 2.49
N SER A 110 -15.08 -3.96 3.69
CA SER A 110 -15.56 -2.59 3.95
C SER A 110 -14.66 -1.52 3.32
N ARG A 111 -13.43 -1.91 2.94
CA ARG A 111 -12.39 -1.06 2.36
C ARG A 111 -12.12 -1.34 0.88
N ARG A 112 -13.03 -2.05 0.22
CA ARG A 112 -12.94 -2.30 -1.22
C ARG A 112 -13.23 -1.05 -2.04
N CYS A 113 -12.78 -1.07 -3.29
CA CYS A 113 -12.96 0.01 -4.26
C CYS A 113 -13.76 -0.50 -5.47
N PRO A 114 -15.08 -0.73 -5.34
CA PRO A 114 -15.86 -1.44 -6.36
C PRO A 114 -16.02 -0.68 -7.69
N ALA A 115 -15.77 0.63 -7.73
CA ALA A 115 -15.81 1.38 -8.98
C ALA A 115 -14.54 1.17 -9.81
N VAL A 116 -13.37 1.12 -9.19
CA VAL A 116 -12.09 0.90 -9.88
C VAL A 116 -11.70 -0.58 -9.93
N ASP A 117 -12.13 -1.37 -8.96
CA ASP A 117 -11.74 -2.77 -8.75
C ASP A 117 -12.98 -3.65 -8.47
N PRO A 118 -13.89 -3.84 -9.45
CA PRO A 118 -15.16 -4.50 -9.24
C PRO A 118 -15.05 -6.00 -8.94
N ASP A 119 -13.99 -6.65 -9.37
CA ASP A 119 -13.67 -8.07 -9.14
C ASP A 119 -12.75 -8.32 -7.94
N ASP A 120 -12.41 -7.27 -7.16
CA ASP A 120 -11.48 -7.30 -6.03
C ASP A 120 -10.06 -7.77 -6.41
N HIS A 121 -9.67 -7.64 -7.68
CA HIS A 121 -8.37 -8.02 -8.19
C HIS A 121 -7.23 -7.31 -7.44
N HIS A 122 -7.22 -5.97 -7.42
CA HIS A 122 -6.19 -5.18 -6.75
C HIS A 122 -6.27 -5.29 -5.22
N LEU A 123 -7.46 -5.55 -4.67
CA LEU A 123 -7.61 -5.89 -3.27
C LEU A 123 -6.81 -7.16 -2.96
N VAL A 124 -7.00 -8.24 -3.73
CA VAL A 124 -6.29 -9.52 -3.53
C VAL A 124 -4.78 -9.36 -3.79
N VAL A 125 -4.38 -8.62 -4.82
CA VAL A 125 -2.97 -8.25 -5.05
C VAL A 125 -2.38 -7.54 -3.82
N SER A 126 -3.12 -6.63 -3.19
CA SER A 126 -2.68 -5.92 -1.97
C SER A 126 -2.43 -6.87 -0.81
N LEU A 127 -3.28 -7.90 -0.63
CA LEU A 127 -3.05 -8.95 0.37
C LEU A 127 -1.75 -9.73 0.09
N GLY A 128 -1.48 -10.01 -1.19
CA GLY A 128 -0.23 -10.64 -1.63
C GLY A 128 1.01 -9.81 -1.26
N CYS A 129 0.95 -8.48 -1.47
CA CYS A 129 2.02 -7.57 -1.05
C CYS A 129 2.27 -7.63 0.47
N ALA A 130 1.20 -7.62 1.27
CA ALA A 130 1.32 -7.71 2.72
C ALA A 130 1.88 -9.07 3.19
N ALA A 131 1.51 -10.15 2.51
CA ALA A 131 2.04 -11.48 2.79
C ALA A 131 3.54 -11.59 2.49
N GLU A 132 4.03 -10.95 1.42
CA GLU A 132 5.44 -10.94 1.08
C GLU A 132 6.27 -10.14 2.10
N ASN A 133 5.78 -8.96 2.52
CA ASN A 133 6.42 -8.21 3.60
C ASN A 133 6.49 -9.04 4.89
N LEU A 134 5.40 -9.72 5.25
CA LEU A 134 5.38 -10.58 6.44
C LEU A 134 6.41 -11.71 6.34
N ALA A 135 6.56 -12.33 5.16
CA ALA A 135 7.53 -13.41 4.96
C ALA A 135 8.98 -12.90 5.12
N HIS A 136 9.32 -11.74 4.55
CA HIS A 136 10.64 -11.12 4.72
C HIS A 136 10.89 -10.66 6.14
N ALA A 137 9.88 -10.11 6.82
CA ALA A 137 9.97 -9.73 8.22
C ALA A 137 10.18 -10.96 9.11
N ALA A 138 9.40 -12.00 8.92
CA ALA A 138 9.53 -13.27 9.67
C ALA A 138 10.93 -13.85 9.54
N LEU A 139 11.48 -13.93 8.34
CA LEU A 139 12.83 -14.45 8.10
C LEU A 139 13.91 -13.63 8.81
N ALA A 140 13.78 -12.31 8.83
CA ALA A 140 14.68 -11.44 9.58
C ALA A 140 14.61 -11.68 11.09
N HIS A 141 13.47 -12.16 11.60
CA HIS A 141 13.25 -12.51 13.00
C HIS A 141 13.40 -14.00 13.32
N GLY A 142 14.04 -14.81 12.47
CA GLY A 142 14.30 -16.23 12.73
C GLY A 142 13.05 -17.10 12.57
N LEU A 143 12.13 -16.70 11.72
CA LEU A 143 10.91 -17.45 11.41
C LEU A 143 10.80 -17.65 9.90
N HIS A 144 10.49 -18.85 9.47
CA HIS A 144 10.07 -19.14 8.10
C HIS A 144 8.55 -18.99 8.03
N ALA A 145 8.07 -18.12 7.16
CA ALA A 145 6.66 -17.88 6.88
C ALA A 145 6.34 -18.35 5.46
N GLU A 146 5.33 -19.21 5.33
CA GLU A 146 4.91 -19.78 4.05
C GLU A 146 3.48 -19.34 3.72
N PRO A 147 3.28 -18.26 2.92
CA PRO A 147 1.96 -17.80 2.50
C PRO A 147 1.32 -18.76 1.50
N ARG A 148 0.05 -19.10 1.71
CA ARG A 148 -0.76 -19.91 0.78
C ARG A 148 -2.16 -19.30 0.69
N PHE A 149 -2.68 -19.19 -0.53
CA PHE A 149 -4.06 -18.75 -0.72
C PHE A 149 -5.03 -19.91 -0.40
N ASP A 150 -5.95 -19.65 0.51
CA ASP A 150 -7.08 -20.55 0.85
C ASP A 150 -8.32 -20.08 0.09
N ALA A 151 -8.67 -20.80 -0.98
CA ALA A 151 -9.81 -20.45 -1.84
C ALA A 151 -11.16 -20.54 -1.12
N ALA A 152 -11.29 -21.44 -0.14
CA ALA A 152 -12.56 -21.61 0.61
C ALA A 152 -12.81 -20.42 1.54
N ARG A 153 -11.75 -19.83 2.09
CA ARG A 153 -11.82 -18.66 2.99
C ARG A 153 -11.64 -17.34 2.25
N GLY A 154 -11.14 -17.36 1.00
CA GLY A 154 -10.73 -16.15 0.28
C GLY A 154 -9.63 -15.37 1.00
N ALA A 155 -8.74 -16.04 1.71
CA ALA A 155 -7.75 -15.48 2.61
C ALA A 155 -6.35 -16.04 2.32
N ILE A 156 -5.29 -15.41 2.83
CA ILE A 156 -3.93 -15.95 2.80
C ILE A 156 -3.60 -16.51 4.16
N VAL A 157 -3.42 -17.84 4.25
CA VAL A 157 -2.97 -18.53 5.46
C VAL A 157 -1.46 -18.63 5.42
N ILE A 158 -0.79 -18.22 6.49
CA ILE A 158 0.66 -18.19 6.61
C ILE A 158 1.09 -19.10 7.76
N ALA A 159 1.64 -20.26 7.41
CA ALA A 159 2.27 -21.14 8.37
C ALA A 159 3.62 -20.55 8.79
N ILE A 160 3.91 -20.56 10.09
CA ILE A 160 5.13 -20.00 10.64
C ILE A 160 5.89 -21.08 11.42
N THR A 161 7.17 -21.26 11.08
CA THR A 161 8.06 -22.23 11.73
C THR A 161 9.40 -21.58 12.09
N PRO A 162 10.09 -22.01 13.16
CA PRO A 162 11.41 -21.50 13.50
C PRO A 162 12.46 -21.81 12.43
N THR A 163 13.37 -20.85 12.18
CA THR A 163 14.54 -20.98 11.28
C THR A 163 15.65 -20.05 11.78
N PRO A 164 16.91 -20.22 11.35
CA PRO A 164 17.93 -19.22 11.62
C PRO A 164 17.55 -17.84 11.05
N ALA A 165 17.71 -16.79 11.86
CA ALA A 165 17.42 -15.43 11.46
C ALA A 165 18.33 -14.99 10.30
N ARG A 166 17.72 -14.37 9.27
CA ARG A 166 18.45 -13.87 8.12
C ARG A 166 17.83 -12.58 7.59
N ALA A 167 18.46 -11.46 7.91
CA ALA A 167 18.13 -10.19 7.26
C ALA A 167 18.60 -10.21 5.81
N SER A 168 17.84 -9.55 4.94
CA SER A 168 18.16 -9.40 3.52
C SER A 168 18.06 -7.93 3.12
N PRO A 169 18.64 -7.51 1.98
CA PRO A 169 18.42 -6.15 1.45
C PRO A 169 16.92 -5.81 1.31
N LEU A 170 16.07 -6.81 1.00
CA LEU A 170 14.64 -6.62 0.87
C LEU A 170 13.98 -6.33 2.23
N SER A 171 14.31 -7.11 3.28
CA SER A 171 13.76 -6.86 4.61
C SER A 171 14.18 -5.49 5.17
N LEU A 172 15.40 -5.04 4.89
CA LEU A 172 15.90 -3.72 5.29
C LEU A 172 15.23 -2.58 4.51
N ALA A 173 14.78 -2.84 3.28
CA ALA A 173 14.12 -1.84 2.43
C ALA A 173 12.66 -1.56 2.81
N MET A 174 12.00 -2.44 3.57
CA MET A 174 10.56 -2.32 3.90
C MET A 174 10.19 -0.95 4.49
N ALA A 175 10.99 -0.45 5.43
CA ALA A 175 10.73 0.84 6.07
C ALA A 175 10.87 2.04 5.13
N ALA A 176 11.69 1.93 4.08
CA ALA A 176 11.92 2.99 3.10
C ALA A 176 11.05 2.88 1.86
N ARG A 177 10.45 1.69 1.58
CA ARG A 177 9.61 1.46 0.41
C ARG A 177 8.39 2.38 0.41
N GLN A 178 8.17 3.06 -0.69
CA GLN A 178 6.98 3.89 -0.92
C GLN A 178 6.70 4.04 -2.41
N CYS A 179 5.44 4.34 -2.77
CA CYS A 179 5.08 4.76 -4.12
C CYS A 179 5.43 6.24 -4.30
N THR A 180 6.42 6.53 -5.14
CA THR A 180 6.89 7.90 -5.40
C THR A 180 6.26 8.42 -6.67
N ARG A 181 5.27 9.31 -6.55
CA ARG A 181 4.49 9.84 -7.68
C ARG A 181 5.05 11.14 -8.29
N GLY A 182 6.25 11.57 -7.90
CA GLY A 182 6.97 12.68 -8.52
C GLY A 182 7.59 12.31 -9.88
N ASP A 183 8.18 13.27 -10.57
CA ASP A 183 8.98 13.03 -11.76
C ASP A 183 10.32 12.38 -11.36
N TYR A 184 10.86 11.50 -12.22
CA TYR A 184 12.16 10.88 -12.05
C TYR A 184 13.20 11.60 -12.92
N ASP A 185 14.46 11.16 -12.89
CA ASP A 185 15.58 11.79 -13.62
C ASP A 185 15.66 11.37 -15.10
N GLY A 186 14.86 10.36 -15.51
CA GLY A 186 14.83 9.84 -16.87
C GLY A 186 16.08 9.06 -17.29
N GLN A 187 17.05 8.88 -16.39
CA GLN A 187 18.28 8.16 -16.72
C GLN A 187 18.03 6.65 -16.79
N PRO A 188 18.69 5.94 -17.73
CA PRO A 188 18.58 4.50 -17.82
C PRO A 188 19.23 3.82 -16.61
N LEU A 189 18.73 2.64 -16.28
CA LEU A 189 19.36 1.76 -15.30
C LEU A 189 20.39 0.86 -15.98
N SER A 190 21.36 0.36 -15.21
CA SER A 190 22.32 -0.63 -15.70
C SER A 190 21.64 -1.98 -15.96
N ASN A 191 22.27 -2.79 -16.82
CA ASN A 191 21.79 -4.16 -17.09
C ASN A 191 21.79 -5.05 -15.84
N GLU A 192 22.71 -4.82 -14.90
CA GLU A 192 22.77 -5.52 -13.64
C GLU A 192 21.55 -5.19 -12.77
N GLU A 193 21.21 -3.92 -12.64
CA GLU A 193 20.02 -3.46 -11.89
C GLU A 193 18.72 -3.97 -12.51
N LEU A 194 18.60 -3.89 -13.85
CA LEU A 194 17.45 -4.45 -14.55
C LEU A 194 17.35 -5.97 -14.33
N GLY A 195 18.48 -6.67 -14.34
CA GLY A 195 18.53 -8.10 -14.03
C GLY A 195 18.11 -8.44 -12.59
N LEU A 196 18.49 -7.60 -11.61
CA LEU A 196 18.04 -7.73 -10.21
C LEU A 196 16.54 -7.51 -10.09
N LEU A 197 16.02 -6.48 -10.73
CA LEU A 197 14.58 -6.18 -10.75
C LEU A 197 13.79 -7.30 -11.41
N GLN A 198 14.29 -7.83 -12.56
CA GLN A 198 13.65 -8.94 -13.28
C GLN A 198 13.56 -10.20 -12.41
N ARG A 199 14.64 -10.56 -11.73
CA ARG A 199 14.64 -11.72 -10.83
C ARG A 199 13.71 -11.55 -9.65
N ALA A 200 13.65 -10.35 -9.07
CA ALA A 200 12.78 -10.07 -7.94
C ALA A 200 11.29 -10.10 -8.31
N GLY A 201 10.95 -9.59 -9.50
CA GLY A 201 9.56 -9.48 -9.97
C GLY A 201 9.04 -10.72 -10.71
N THR A 202 9.86 -11.77 -10.89
CA THR A 202 9.44 -13.02 -11.56
C THR A 202 9.34 -14.15 -10.54
N SER A 203 8.32 -14.98 -10.65
CA SER A 203 8.14 -16.19 -9.83
C SER A 203 7.32 -17.23 -10.58
N ASN A 204 7.17 -18.44 -10.02
CA ASN A 204 6.27 -19.43 -10.59
C ASN A 204 4.85 -18.86 -10.68
N GLY A 205 4.24 -18.97 -11.85
CA GLY A 205 2.88 -18.45 -12.11
C GLY A 205 2.80 -16.94 -12.34
N VAL A 206 3.95 -16.20 -12.34
CA VAL A 206 3.96 -14.75 -12.62
C VAL A 206 5.11 -14.38 -13.55
N HIS A 207 4.76 -13.76 -14.67
CA HIS A 207 5.69 -13.17 -15.61
C HIS A 207 5.79 -11.65 -15.40
N MET A 208 6.96 -11.09 -15.65
CA MET A 208 7.15 -9.64 -15.62
C MET A 208 7.83 -9.21 -16.93
N LEU A 209 7.19 -8.26 -17.63
CA LEU A 209 7.77 -7.60 -18.79
C LEU A 209 8.48 -6.32 -18.32
N LEU A 210 9.78 -6.19 -18.63
CA LEU A 210 10.52 -4.94 -18.44
C LEU A 210 10.63 -4.19 -19.78
N LEU A 211 10.05 -3.00 -19.83
CA LEU A 211 9.99 -2.13 -21.00
C LEU A 211 10.83 -0.88 -20.74
N THR A 212 12.03 -0.82 -21.34
CA THR A 212 12.95 0.33 -21.21
C THR A 212 13.10 1.12 -22.51
N GLY A 213 12.70 0.54 -23.63
CA GLY A 213 12.72 1.21 -24.93
C GLY A 213 11.59 2.24 -25.07
N ARG A 214 11.93 3.46 -25.47
CA ARG A 214 10.96 4.57 -25.63
C ARG A 214 9.72 4.20 -26.44
N PRO A 215 9.79 3.52 -27.61
CA PRO A 215 8.59 3.16 -28.38
C PRO A 215 7.64 2.22 -27.60
N ALA A 216 8.17 1.31 -26.79
CA ALA A 216 7.35 0.44 -25.96
C ALA A 216 6.69 1.21 -24.81
N MET A 217 7.44 2.11 -24.18
CA MET A 217 6.92 2.97 -23.12
C MET A 217 5.82 3.93 -23.62
N GLU A 218 5.98 4.52 -24.81
CA GLU A 218 4.93 5.39 -25.40
C GLU A 218 3.64 4.58 -25.71
N ARG A 219 3.75 3.33 -26.19
CA ARG A 219 2.56 2.47 -26.34
C ARG A 219 1.82 2.22 -25.03
N VAL A 220 2.56 2.03 -23.93
CA VAL A 220 1.94 1.93 -22.59
C VAL A 220 1.28 3.24 -22.21
N LEU A 221 1.95 4.38 -22.46
CA LEU A 221 1.41 5.71 -22.17
C LEU A 221 0.07 5.98 -22.87
N ASP A 222 -0.05 5.59 -24.13
CA ASP A 222 -1.29 5.74 -24.88
C ASP A 222 -2.47 5.06 -24.19
N HIS A 223 -2.26 3.84 -23.64
CA HIS A 223 -3.29 3.12 -22.91
C HIS A 223 -3.52 3.67 -21.50
N VAL A 224 -2.48 4.18 -20.84
CA VAL A 224 -2.63 4.90 -19.56
C VAL A 224 -3.51 6.14 -19.73
N VAL A 225 -3.29 6.93 -20.79
CA VAL A 225 -4.09 8.12 -21.09
C VAL A 225 -5.53 7.74 -21.43
N GLN A 226 -5.74 6.70 -22.25
CA GLN A 226 -7.09 6.20 -22.56
C GLN A 226 -7.82 5.74 -21.29
N GLY A 227 -7.16 4.96 -20.43
CA GLY A 227 -7.71 4.50 -19.17
C GLY A 227 -8.05 5.67 -18.24
N ASN A 228 -7.16 6.65 -18.12
CA ASN A 228 -7.40 7.84 -17.29
C ASN A 228 -8.59 8.66 -17.79
N VAL A 229 -8.73 8.84 -19.11
CA VAL A 229 -9.90 9.53 -19.69
C VAL A 229 -11.19 8.80 -19.36
N ALA A 230 -11.21 7.46 -19.49
CA ALA A 230 -12.37 6.65 -19.16
C ALA A 230 -12.73 6.74 -17.68
N GLN A 231 -11.75 6.61 -16.78
CA GLN A 231 -11.94 6.73 -15.33
C GLN A 231 -12.47 8.11 -14.93
N MET A 232 -11.92 9.18 -15.49
CA MET A 232 -12.35 10.55 -15.17
C MET A 232 -13.73 10.90 -15.73
N ALA A 233 -14.22 10.17 -16.74
CA ALA A 233 -15.58 10.27 -17.25
C ALA A 233 -16.61 9.47 -16.42
N ASP A 234 -16.14 8.53 -15.60
CA ASP A 234 -17.02 7.72 -14.74
C ASP A 234 -17.28 8.45 -13.40
N ALA A 235 -18.53 8.84 -13.18
CA ALA A 235 -18.96 9.51 -11.96
C ALA A 235 -18.80 8.63 -10.71
N ALA A 236 -18.93 7.31 -10.84
CA ALA A 236 -18.77 6.35 -9.73
C ALA A 236 -17.29 6.29 -9.32
N PHE A 237 -16.37 6.20 -10.29
CA PHE A 237 -14.94 6.26 -10.06
C PHE A 237 -14.52 7.57 -9.39
N VAL A 238 -14.95 8.71 -9.92
CA VAL A 238 -14.61 10.03 -9.37
C VAL A 238 -15.08 10.19 -7.92
N LYS A 239 -16.29 9.70 -7.61
CA LYS A 239 -16.84 9.69 -6.25
C LYS A 239 -16.02 8.81 -5.32
N GLU A 240 -15.64 7.61 -5.77
CA GLU A 240 -14.83 6.67 -4.99
C GLU A 240 -13.42 7.19 -4.76
N LEU A 241 -12.75 7.71 -5.80
CA LEU A 241 -11.44 8.33 -5.68
C LEU A 241 -11.45 9.46 -4.65
N LYS A 242 -12.46 10.35 -4.71
CA LYS A 242 -12.62 11.43 -3.77
C LYS A 242 -12.75 10.94 -2.32
N ARG A 243 -13.46 9.84 -2.07
CA ARG A 243 -13.59 9.21 -0.74
C ARG A 243 -12.23 8.83 -0.15
N TRP A 244 -11.28 8.42 -0.98
CA TRP A 244 -9.97 7.95 -0.55
C TRP A 244 -8.87 9.02 -0.60
N ILE A 245 -9.13 10.23 -1.06
CA ILE A 245 -8.17 11.33 -0.96
C ILE A 245 -8.17 11.92 0.45
N ARG A 246 -6.97 12.24 0.94
CA ARG A 246 -6.72 12.98 2.17
C ARG A 246 -6.11 14.32 1.79
N PHE A 247 -6.88 15.39 1.94
CA PHE A 247 -6.53 16.72 1.44
C PHE A 247 -5.44 17.42 2.24
N ASN A 248 -5.20 16.98 3.50
CA ASN A 248 -4.17 17.53 4.37
C ASN A 248 -3.57 16.48 5.30
N GLY A 249 -2.43 16.85 5.93
CA GLY A 249 -1.68 15.94 6.80
C GLY A 249 -2.45 15.53 8.06
N ALA A 250 -3.23 16.44 8.64
CA ALA A 250 -4.02 16.12 9.83
C ALA A 250 -5.09 15.06 9.55
N GLU A 251 -5.72 15.12 8.38
CA GLU A 251 -6.67 14.11 7.94
C GLU A 251 -5.98 12.77 7.69
N ALA A 252 -4.83 12.78 6.99
CA ALA A 252 -4.05 11.57 6.71
C ALA A 252 -3.59 10.87 8.00
N VAL A 253 -3.12 11.62 9.00
CA VAL A 253 -2.73 11.08 10.32
C VAL A 253 -3.94 10.51 11.07
N ARG A 254 -5.06 11.24 11.07
CA ARG A 254 -6.28 10.83 11.77
C ARG A 254 -6.89 9.53 11.22
N THR A 255 -6.85 9.35 9.88
CA THR A 255 -7.45 8.18 9.24
C THR A 255 -6.48 7.00 9.12
N GLY A 256 -5.18 7.27 9.00
CA GLY A 256 -4.13 6.25 8.79
C GLY A 256 -4.22 5.54 7.43
N ASP A 257 -5.02 6.07 6.49
CA ASP A 257 -5.30 5.46 5.19
C ASP A 257 -5.50 6.52 4.09
N GLY A 258 -5.77 6.07 2.88
CA GLY A 258 -6.08 6.93 1.74
C GLY A 258 -4.86 7.56 1.07
N LEU A 259 -5.12 8.36 0.05
CA LEU A 259 -4.12 9.02 -0.78
C LEU A 259 -3.89 10.44 -0.27
N TYR A 260 -2.76 10.67 0.38
CA TYR A 260 -2.37 12.01 0.80
C TYR A 260 -2.07 12.89 -0.43
N SER A 261 -2.81 14.00 -0.58
CA SER A 261 -2.74 14.90 -1.75
C SER A 261 -1.32 15.34 -2.09
N VAL A 262 -0.53 15.71 -1.08
CA VAL A 262 0.85 16.19 -1.28
C VAL A 262 1.75 15.09 -1.85
N ALA A 263 1.57 13.83 -1.45
CA ALA A 263 2.31 12.71 -2.02
C ALA A 263 1.99 12.46 -3.52
N SER A 264 0.94 13.09 -4.04
CA SER A 264 0.56 13.06 -5.45
C SER A 264 0.88 14.38 -6.19
N GLY A 265 1.65 15.28 -5.55
CA GLY A 265 2.04 16.57 -6.12
C GLY A 265 0.94 17.63 -6.08
N ASN A 266 -0.12 17.43 -5.29
CA ASN A 266 -1.18 18.41 -5.10
C ASN A 266 -0.96 19.22 -3.81
N PRO A 267 -1.50 20.45 -3.68
CA PRO A 267 -1.34 21.23 -2.46
C PRO A 267 -2.08 20.61 -1.27
N SER A 268 -1.59 20.87 -0.06
CA SER A 268 -2.32 20.62 1.18
C SER A 268 -3.36 21.73 1.37
N VAL A 269 -4.62 21.35 1.50
CA VAL A 269 -5.74 22.29 1.68
C VAL A 269 -6.69 21.78 2.76
N PRO A 270 -7.48 22.67 3.41
CA PRO A 270 -8.55 22.22 4.31
C PRO A 270 -9.52 21.29 3.59
N THR A 271 -10.00 20.23 4.28
CA THR A 271 -10.87 19.19 3.68
C THR A 271 -12.10 19.77 2.99
N TRP A 272 -12.78 20.75 3.63
CA TRP A 272 -13.94 21.40 3.02
C TRP A 272 -13.63 22.13 1.71
N PHE A 273 -12.44 22.76 1.62
CA PHE A 273 -12.02 23.44 0.40
C PHE A 273 -11.62 22.44 -0.68
N GLY A 274 -10.87 21.38 -0.30
CA GLY A 274 -10.53 20.28 -1.19
C GLY A 274 -11.78 19.61 -1.79
N ASP A 275 -12.79 19.41 -0.98
CA ASP A 275 -14.08 18.87 -1.40
C ASP A 275 -14.80 19.75 -2.44
N LEU A 276 -14.78 21.05 -2.24
CA LEU A 276 -15.40 22.01 -3.17
C LEU A 276 -14.60 22.13 -4.46
N ALA A 277 -13.27 22.25 -4.36
CA ALA A 277 -12.38 22.49 -5.49
C ALA A 277 -12.06 21.23 -6.30
N PHE A 278 -12.41 20.03 -5.80
CA PHE A 278 -12.01 18.77 -6.40
C PHE A 278 -12.24 18.69 -7.90
N ARG A 279 -13.45 19.02 -8.38
CA ARG A 279 -13.80 18.96 -9.80
C ARG A 279 -13.04 19.95 -10.69
N TRP A 280 -12.49 21.01 -10.11
CA TRP A 280 -11.74 22.05 -10.83
C TRP A 280 -10.25 21.74 -10.89
N VAL A 281 -9.75 21.01 -9.90
CA VAL A 281 -8.35 20.61 -9.80
C VAL A 281 -8.10 19.27 -10.50
N PHE A 282 -8.96 18.28 -10.29
CA PHE A 282 -8.89 16.96 -10.90
C PHE A 282 -9.64 16.96 -12.24
N THR A 283 -8.93 17.32 -13.31
CA THR A 283 -9.48 17.31 -14.67
C THR A 283 -8.75 16.29 -15.53
N PRO A 284 -9.42 15.66 -16.53
CA PRO A 284 -8.78 14.68 -17.41
C PRO A 284 -7.49 15.20 -18.04
N ARG A 285 -7.49 16.45 -18.48
CA ARG A 285 -6.31 17.07 -19.11
C ARG A 285 -5.12 17.14 -18.15
N ARG A 286 -5.32 17.67 -16.92
CA ARG A 286 -4.24 17.81 -15.95
C ARG A 286 -3.67 16.45 -15.51
N GLU A 287 -4.54 15.47 -15.30
CA GLU A 287 -4.10 14.12 -14.92
C GLU A 287 -3.39 13.43 -16.10
N ASN A 288 -3.84 13.61 -17.35
CA ASN A 288 -3.13 13.14 -18.53
C ASN A 288 -1.75 13.78 -18.66
N ASP A 289 -1.66 15.11 -18.57
CA ASP A 289 -0.38 15.84 -18.64
C ASP A 289 0.59 15.36 -17.56
N LYS A 290 0.09 15.03 -16.38
CA LYS A 290 0.85 14.46 -15.26
C LYS A 290 1.33 13.05 -15.59
N CYS A 291 0.46 12.15 -16.08
CA CYS A 291 0.84 10.80 -16.50
C CYS A 291 1.92 10.85 -17.59
N VAL A 292 1.78 11.72 -18.58
CA VAL A 292 2.76 11.93 -19.66
C VAL A 292 4.13 12.32 -19.09
N ARG A 293 4.19 13.35 -18.23
CA ARG A 293 5.47 13.78 -17.64
C ARG A 293 6.09 12.66 -16.80
N GLN A 294 5.31 12.04 -15.94
CA GLN A 294 5.77 11.00 -15.02
C GLN A 294 6.30 9.77 -15.77
N LEU A 295 5.62 9.34 -16.82
CA LEU A 295 6.06 8.18 -17.57
C LEU A 295 7.30 8.50 -18.40
N ARG A 296 7.34 9.67 -19.05
CA ARG A 296 8.48 10.09 -19.88
C ARG A 296 9.75 10.39 -19.07
N SER A 297 9.62 10.73 -17.79
CA SER A 297 10.73 10.89 -16.86
C SER A 297 11.19 9.56 -16.25
N SER A 298 10.54 8.44 -16.55
CA SER A 298 10.89 7.13 -16.00
C SER A 298 12.01 6.43 -16.79
N ALA A 299 12.80 5.61 -16.12
CA ALA A 299 13.81 4.73 -16.72
C ALA A 299 13.17 3.54 -17.44
N GLY A 300 11.98 3.11 -16.98
CA GLY A 300 11.26 1.98 -17.59
C GLY A 300 9.91 1.73 -16.95
N ILE A 301 9.24 0.71 -17.47
CA ILE A 301 7.95 0.21 -17.02
C ILE A 301 8.07 -1.29 -16.79
N ALA A 302 7.56 -1.79 -15.68
CA ALA A 302 7.34 -3.20 -15.41
C ALA A 302 5.85 -3.52 -15.54
N VAL A 303 5.50 -4.56 -16.28
CA VAL A 303 4.13 -5.07 -16.37
C VAL A 303 4.11 -6.48 -15.80
N PHE A 304 3.31 -6.69 -14.76
CA PHE A 304 3.15 -8.01 -14.12
C PHE A 304 1.94 -8.72 -14.69
N VAL A 305 2.09 -10.03 -14.91
CA VAL A 305 1.08 -10.86 -15.55
C VAL A 305 1.04 -12.22 -14.87
N GLY A 306 -0.08 -12.56 -14.26
CA GLY A 306 -0.33 -13.91 -13.75
C GLY A 306 -0.64 -14.88 -14.89
N GLU A 307 -0.26 -16.15 -14.76
CA GLU A 307 -0.56 -17.19 -15.74
C GLU A 307 -2.06 -17.48 -15.87
N ALA A 308 -2.83 -17.19 -14.80
CA ALA A 308 -4.29 -17.27 -14.81
C ALA A 308 -4.91 -16.07 -14.11
N ALA A 309 -6.11 -15.71 -14.55
CA ALA A 309 -6.89 -14.60 -13.98
C ALA A 309 -7.77 -15.09 -12.81
N ASP A 310 -7.13 -15.54 -11.72
CA ASP A 310 -7.78 -16.00 -10.50
C ASP A 310 -7.11 -15.45 -9.24
N LYS A 311 -7.77 -15.58 -8.10
CA LYS A 311 -7.31 -15.01 -6.84
C LYS A 311 -5.97 -15.58 -6.35
N ALA A 312 -5.67 -16.84 -6.64
CA ALA A 312 -4.40 -17.44 -6.25
C ALA A 312 -3.23 -16.79 -7.02
N HIS A 313 -3.38 -16.60 -8.33
CA HIS A 313 -2.38 -15.92 -9.15
C HIS A 313 -2.29 -14.42 -8.81
N TRP A 314 -3.41 -13.76 -8.49
CA TRP A 314 -3.37 -12.36 -8.05
C TRP A 314 -2.62 -12.16 -6.72
N VAL A 315 -2.68 -13.12 -5.80
CA VAL A 315 -1.83 -13.14 -4.59
C VAL A 315 -0.35 -13.22 -5.00
N GLU A 316 0.00 -14.12 -5.91
CA GLU A 316 1.39 -14.28 -6.37
C GLU A 316 1.89 -13.04 -7.15
N VAL A 317 1.03 -12.39 -7.95
CA VAL A 317 1.32 -11.10 -8.58
C VAL A 317 1.63 -10.05 -7.53
N GLY A 318 0.85 -9.96 -6.45
CA GLY A 318 1.11 -9.04 -5.34
C GLY A 318 2.44 -9.30 -4.66
N ARG A 319 2.76 -10.57 -4.40
CA ARG A 319 4.04 -10.99 -3.83
C ARG A 319 5.22 -10.65 -4.75
N ALA A 320 5.08 -10.91 -6.05
CA ALA A 320 6.10 -10.60 -7.05
C ALA A 320 6.35 -9.09 -7.16
N TYR A 321 5.28 -8.30 -7.20
CA TYR A 321 5.38 -6.84 -7.21
C TYR A 321 6.05 -6.31 -5.94
N GLU A 322 5.70 -6.81 -4.77
CA GLU A 322 6.34 -6.33 -3.54
C GLU A 322 7.83 -6.67 -3.49
N ARG A 323 8.25 -7.88 -3.91
CA ARG A 323 9.69 -8.19 -4.06
C ARG A 323 10.39 -7.23 -5.01
N PHE A 324 9.78 -6.93 -6.16
CA PHE A 324 10.29 -5.93 -7.11
C PHE A 324 10.42 -4.55 -6.44
N ALA A 325 9.39 -4.09 -5.72
CA ALA A 325 9.37 -2.78 -5.08
C ALA A 325 10.41 -2.66 -3.95
N LEU A 326 10.60 -3.73 -3.17
CA LEU A 326 11.64 -3.82 -2.15
C LEU A 326 13.04 -3.84 -2.78
N GLN A 327 13.24 -4.61 -3.87
CA GLN A 327 14.51 -4.65 -4.60
C GLN A 327 14.83 -3.29 -5.22
N ALA A 328 13.85 -2.64 -5.84
CA ALA A 328 14.01 -1.29 -6.37
C ALA A 328 14.44 -0.32 -5.26
N THR A 329 13.75 -0.38 -4.12
CA THR A 329 14.08 0.47 -2.95
C THR A 329 15.48 0.21 -2.42
N ALA A 330 15.91 -1.04 -2.33
CA ALA A 330 17.26 -1.42 -1.92
C ALA A 330 18.35 -0.88 -2.87
N LEU A 331 18.01 -0.70 -4.16
CA LEU A 331 18.89 -0.10 -5.18
C LEU A 331 18.77 1.43 -5.29
N GLY A 332 17.97 2.09 -4.43
CA GLY A 332 17.69 3.53 -4.52
C GLY A 332 16.81 3.90 -5.72
N ILE A 333 16.11 2.93 -6.32
CA ILE A 333 15.19 3.11 -7.44
C ILE A 333 13.79 3.33 -6.89
N ARG A 334 13.10 4.36 -7.40
CA ARG A 334 11.70 4.67 -7.09
C ARG A 334 10.76 3.93 -8.01
N ASN A 335 9.54 3.70 -7.54
CA ASN A 335 8.49 3.12 -8.37
C ASN A 335 7.11 3.72 -8.03
N ALA A 336 6.19 3.64 -8.99
CA ALA A 336 4.79 4.02 -8.81
C ALA A 336 3.90 3.27 -9.81
N LEU A 337 2.68 2.95 -9.37
CA LEU A 337 1.68 2.27 -10.18
C LEU A 337 1.00 3.23 -11.17
N LEU A 338 0.74 2.75 -12.38
CA LEU A 338 -0.02 3.39 -13.46
C LEU A 338 -1.05 2.37 -14.01
N ASN A 339 -1.98 1.97 -13.16
CA ASN A 339 -2.87 0.82 -13.41
C ASN A 339 -4.11 1.12 -14.26
N GLN A 340 -4.28 2.35 -14.76
CA GLN A 340 -5.45 2.71 -15.58
C GLN A 340 -5.70 1.71 -16.73
N PRO A 341 -4.67 1.21 -17.49
CA PRO A 341 -4.90 0.26 -18.56
C PRO A 341 -5.44 -1.10 -18.10
N VAL A 342 -5.15 -1.49 -16.87
CA VAL A 342 -5.57 -2.79 -16.31
C VAL A 342 -6.84 -2.69 -15.46
N GLU A 343 -7.14 -1.50 -14.95
CA GLU A 343 -8.36 -1.21 -14.20
C GLU A 343 -9.58 -1.05 -15.13
N VAL A 344 -9.42 -0.37 -16.27
CA VAL A 344 -10.50 -0.10 -17.21
C VAL A 344 -10.70 -1.29 -18.16
N ALA A 345 -11.81 -2.02 -17.99
CA ALA A 345 -12.10 -3.25 -18.75
C ALA A 345 -12.02 -3.06 -20.27
N ALA A 346 -12.54 -1.93 -20.81
CA ALA A 346 -12.50 -1.63 -22.23
C ALA A 346 -11.09 -1.38 -22.78
N VAL A 347 -10.13 -0.98 -21.94
CA VAL A 347 -8.74 -0.71 -22.32
C VAL A 347 -7.86 -1.94 -22.12
N ARG A 348 -8.20 -2.80 -21.18
CA ARG A 348 -7.38 -3.96 -20.77
C ARG A 348 -7.06 -4.92 -21.90
N ALA A 349 -8.05 -5.33 -22.71
CA ALA A 349 -7.82 -6.28 -23.81
C ALA A 349 -7.00 -5.67 -24.95
N PRO A 350 -7.26 -4.43 -25.45
CA PRO A 350 -6.36 -3.75 -26.37
C PRO A 350 -4.93 -3.59 -25.84
N PHE A 351 -4.79 -3.27 -24.55
CA PHE A 351 -3.47 -3.17 -23.91
C PHE A 351 -2.72 -4.49 -23.88
N ALA A 352 -3.37 -5.59 -23.51
CA ALA A 352 -2.78 -6.93 -23.56
C ALA A 352 -2.29 -7.27 -24.99
N THR A 353 -3.10 -6.98 -26.01
CA THR A 353 -2.74 -7.18 -27.42
C THR A 353 -1.51 -6.34 -27.80
N ALA A 354 -1.46 -5.08 -27.41
CA ALA A 354 -0.33 -4.17 -27.70
C ALA A 354 0.98 -4.62 -27.05
N LEU A 355 0.90 -5.42 -25.97
CA LEU A 355 2.04 -6.03 -25.29
C LEU A 355 2.40 -7.42 -25.82
N GLY A 356 1.63 -7.97 -26.76
CA GLY A 356 1.82 -9.35 -27.25
C GLY A 356 1.35 -10.43 -26.26
N LEU A 357 0.51 -10.08 -25.30
CA LEU A 357 -0.01 -10.96 -24.25
C LEU A 357 -1.35 -11.60 -24.68
N THR A 358 -1.32 -12.42 -25.73
CA THR A 358 -2.55 -13.06 -26.24
C THR A 358 -3.12 -14.04 -25.22
N GLY A 359 -4.36 -13.81 -24.80
CA GLY A 359 -5.07 -14.69 -23.86
C GLY A 359 -4.71 -14.49 -22.39
N LEU A 360 -3.77 -13.60 -22.07
CA LEU A 360 -3.38 -13.27 -20.70
C LEU A 360 -3.95 -11.90 -20.26
N ARG A 361 -4.17 -11.76 -18.97
CA ARG A 361 -4.58 -10.50 -18.34
C ARG A 361 -3.35 -9.81 -17.76
N PRO A 362 -2.97 -8.60 -18.21
CA PRO A 362 -2.02 -7.78 -17.46
C PRO A 362 -2.64 -7.37 -16.13
N ASP A 363 -1.88 -7.51 -15.04
CA ASP A 363 -2.38 -7.30 -13.68
C ASP A 363 -1.94 -5.96 -13.10
N LEU A 364 -0.65 -5.60 -13.26
CA LEU A 364 -0.11 -4.36 -12.74
C LEU A 364 0.79 -3.69 -13.78
N VAL A 365 0.75 -2.35 -13.80
CA VAL A 365 1.66 -1.49 -14.57
C VAL A 365 2.40 -0.58 -13.60
N VAL A 366 3.73 -0.68 -13.60
CA VAL A 366 4.60 0.00 -12.64
C VAL A 366 5.67 0.76 -13.39
N ARG A 367 5.72 2.08 -13.27
CA ARG A 367 6.86 2.85 -13.73
C ARG A 367 7.97 2.88 -12.68
N PHE A 368 9.23 2.90 -13.10
CA PHE A 368 10.38 2.95 -12.21
C PHE A 368 11.49 3.86 -12.76
N GLY A 369 12.35 4.35 -11.87
CA GLY A 369 13.47 5.22 -12.20
C GLY A 369 14.09 5.83 -10.94
N ARG A 370 15.15 6.63 -11.10
CA ARG A 370 15.74 7.40 -10.01
C ARG A 370 15.09 8.77 -9.90
N GLY A 371 15.11 9.32 -8.71
CA GLY A 371 14.56 10.64 -8.46
C GLY A 371 14.51 10.95 -6.97
N PRO A 372 14.06 12.16 -6.62
CA PRO A 372 13.97 12.62 -5.23
C PRO A 372 13.08 11.76 -4.34
#